data_354f555c0944aab7f4b167abd38e1337
#
_entry.id   354f555c0944aab7f4b167abd38e1337
#
_cell.length_a   1.000
_cell.length_b   1.000
_cell.length_c   1.000
_cell.angle_alpha   90.00
_cell.angle_beta   90.00
_cell.angle_gamma   90.00
#
_symmetry.space_group_name_H-M   'P 1'
#
loop_
_entity.id
_entity.type
_entity.pdbx_description
1 polymer ?
#
loop_
_entity_poly.entity_id
_entity_poly.type
_entity_poly.pdbx_seq_one_letter_code
_entity_poly.pdbx_strand_id
1 'polypeptide(L)'
;MAIPEVMDTGAASVEIPFSGLETEPILKLDYAAGVQTKLCDIDLSRQIPVAIMQHGDTVEYFWDSEGGTVFAHTAIRPDGSVEEQTVPRKFYPNLYDEYAAYDIWGTACKRLDWQTGELTTASLPFVQLDSVLGAVGSRVLLTRIVSDTPLPEGEGHEDMRDAVLQNSLREYDLYDPATNTIEKVFDEPYYPEDHNESKSYLGYCGDKLYFGVSHTDGVSALSRKNTLVSYDRTAGIWQEECSADAQNGEDSGFWPFLQDGRLKLVVLWRGKDTLTLYSIDNGARYEVPYEEAGSDATGNRNFPIALTDDGRILVTDGYIDRSGVAASRYALIDLGAYLAGSREYTAVEMWTE
;
A
#
# COMPACT_ATOMS: atom_id res chain seq x y z
N MET A 1 -2.77 -7.99 -10.40
CA MET A 1 -2.82 -6.61 -9.88
C MET A 1 -3.43 -6.75 -8.51
N ALA A 2 -2.74 -6.44 -7.43
CA ALA A 2 -3.30 -6.55 -6.10
C ALA A 2 -4.31 -5.41 -5.93
N ILE A 3 -5.56 -5.76 -5.69
CA ILE A 3 -6.59 -4.81 -5.28
C ILE A 3 -6.30 -4.55 -3.80
N PRO A 4 -6.27 -3.32 -3.31
CA PRO A 4 -6.16 -3.09 -1.88
C PRO A 4 -7.35 -3.75 -1.18
N GLU A 5 -7.08 -4.82 -0.45
CA GLU A 5 -8.10 -5.56 0.31
C GLU A 5 -8.67 -4.71 1.45
N VAL A 6 -7.87 -3.78 1.92
CA VAL A 6 -8.21 -2.84 2.99
C VAL A 6 -7.71 -1.44 2.62
N MET A 7 -8.59 -0.47 2.68
CA MET A 7 -8.24 0.94 2.63
C MET A 7 -8.39 1.54 4.02
N ASP A 8 -7.36 2.19 4.52
CA ASP A 8 -7.29 2.77 5.85
C ASP A 8 -7.13 4.29 5.80
N THR A 9 -7.92 5.00 6.60
CA THR A 9 -7.88 6.47 6.74
C THR A 9 -7.45 6.92 8.13
N GLY A 10 -7.06 6.00 9.03
CA GLY A 10 -6.82 6.30 10.44
C GLY A 10 -8.08 6.38 11.30
N ALA A 11 -9.21 6.80 10.75
CA ALA A 11 -10.51 6.82 11.42
C ALA A 11 -11.35 5.56 11.13
N ALA A 12 -11.19 5.00 9.94
CA ALA A 12 -11.91 3.81 9.49
C ALA A 12 -11.15 3.07 8.40
N SER A 13 -11.44 1.79 8.23
CA SER A 13 -11.03 1.01 7.05
C SER A 13 -12.24 0.55 6.24
N VAL A 14 -12.00 0.31 4.95
CA VAL A 14 -13.00 -0.24 4.02
C VAL A 14 -12.41 -1.46 3.33
N GLU A 15 -13.12 -2.57 3.34
CA GLU A 15 -12.69 -3.83 2.76
C GLU A 15 -13.77 -4.48 1.90
N ILE A 16 -13.33 -5.29 0.93
CA ILE A 16 -14.16 -6.27 0.21
C ILE A 16 -13.62 -7.64 0.59
N PRO A 17 -14.39 -8.50 1.25
CA PRO A 17 -13.87 -9.75 1.84
C PRO A 17 -13.50 -10.84 0.82
N PHE A 18 -13.87 -10.70 -0.45
CA PHE A 18 -13.59 -11.67 -1.53
C PHE A 18 -13.82 -13.15 -1.15
N SER A 19 -15.02 -13.45 -0.69
CA SER A 19 -15.38 -14.80 -0.29
C SER A 19 -15.52 -15.78 -1.46
N GLY A 20 -15.44 -15.29 -2.70
CA GLY A 20 -15.64 -16.07 -3.93
C GLY A 20 -17.10 -16.21 -4.33
N LEU A 21 -17.97 -15.42 -3.73
CA LEU A 21 -19.38 -15.30 -4.11
C LEU A 21 -19.53 -14.35 -5.31
N GLU A 22 -20.64 -14.49 -6.05
CA GLU A 22 -20.96 -13.56 -7.15
C GLU A 22 -21.31 -12.15 -6.64
N THR A 23 -21.84 -12.07 -5.41
CA THR A 23 -22.16 -10.82 -4.74
C THR A 23 -21.38 -10.72 -3.45
N GLU A 24 -20.62 -9.65 -3.28
CA GLU A 24 -19.79 -9.39 -2.10
C GLU A 24 -20.18 -8.07 -1.45
N PRO A 25 -20.13 -7.97 -0.11
CA PRO A 25 -20.36 -6.71 0.59
C PRO A 25 -19.13 -5.81 0.52
N ILE A 26 -19.32 -4.49 0.43
CA ILE A 26 -18.34 -3.51 0.87
C ILE A 26 -18.59 -3.24 2.35
N LEU A 27 -17.57 -3.49 3.16
CA LEU A 27 -17.64 -3.35 4.61
C LEU A 27 -16.81 -2.17 5.07
N LYS A 28 -17.34 -1.38 6.00
CA LYS A 28 -16.62 -0.29 6.69
C LYS A 28 -16.48 -0.64 8.16
N LEU A 29 -15.26 -0.58 8.66
CA LEU A 29 -14.94 -0.67 10.08
C LEU A 29 -14.67 0.73 10.63
N ASP A 30 -15.54 1.20 11.51
CA ASP A 30 -15.33 2.43 12.30
C ASP A 30 -14.44 2.11 13.51
N TYR A 31 -13.25 2.70 13.56
CA TYR A 31 -12.29 2.40 14.63
C TYR A 31 -12.73 2.96 15.97
N ALA A 32 -13.34 4.14 16.01
CA ALA A 32 -13.79 4.74 17.26
C ALA A 32 -14.94 3.95 17.89
N ALA A 33 -15.88 3.50 17.07
CA ALA A 33 -16.99 2.67 17.52
C ALA A 33 -16.58 1.19 17.75
N GLY A 34 -15.53 0.71 17.07
CA GLY A 34 -15.13 -0.69 17.09
C GLY A 34 -16.16 -1.61 16.44
N VAL A 35 -16.87 -1.13 15.41
CA VAL A 35 -17.98 -1.81 14.74
C VAL A 35 -17.76 -1.84 13.23
N GLN A 36 -17.94 -3.02 12.63
CA GLN A 36 -17.96 -3.20 11.19
C GLN A 36 -19.39 -3.22 10.67
N THR A 37 -19.67 -2.45 9.63
CA THR A 37 -20.99 -2.31 9.01
C THR A 37 -20.91 -2.56 7.51
N LYS A 38 -21.97 -3.10 6.93
CA LYS A 38 -22.10 -3.20 5.48
C LYS A 38 -22.57 -1.87 4.90
N LEU A 39 -21.84 -1.38 3.89
CA LEU A 39 -22.21 -0.18 3.13
C LEU A 39 -23.16 -0.53 1.98
N CYS A 40 -22.77 -1.47 1.13
CA CYS A 40 -23.58 -1.96 0.01
C CYS A 40 -23.10 -3.34 -0.44
N ASP A 41 -23.79 -3.92 -1.42
CA ASP A 41 -23.35 -5.11 -2.15
C ASP A 41 -22.80 -4.70 -3.53
N ILE A 42 -21.80 -5.43 -4.00
CA ILE A 42 -21.25 -5.34 -5.37
C ILE A 42 -21.44 -6.68 -6.09
N ASP A 43 -21.69 -6.62 -7.37
CA ASP A 43 -21.87 -7.80 -8.24
C ASP A 43 -20.56 -8.09 -8.98
N LEU A 44 -19.77 -9.01 -8.46
CA LEU A 44 -18.47 -9.41 -9.04
C LEU A 44 -18.61 -10.14 -10.38
N SER A 45 -19.82 -10.63 -10.74
CA SER A 45 -20.06 -11.20 -12.05
C SER A 45 -20.06 -10.14 -13.16
N ARG A 46 -20.23 -8.87 -12.79
CA ARG A 46 -20.31 -7.72 -13.72
C ARG A 46 -19.24 -6.67 -13.48
N GLN A 47 -18.74 -6.59 -12.28
CA GLN A 47 -17.84 -5.53 -11.80
C GLN A 47 -16.50 -6.14 -11.38
N ILE A 48 -15.47 -5.94 -12.19
CA ILE A 48 -14.10 -6.34 -11.82
C ILE A 48 -13.49 -5.20 -11.00
N PRO A 49 -13.23 -5.39 -9.71
CA PRO A 49 -12.67 -4.36 -8.86
C PRO A 49 -11.32 -3.86 -9.38
N VAL A 50 -11.13 -2.55 -9.39
CA VAL A 50 -9.89 -1.90 -9.80
C VAL A 50 -9.22 -1.20 -8.63
N ALA A 51 -9.98 -0.39 -7.89
CA ALA A 51 -9.50 0.30 -6.69
C ALA A 51 -10.68 0.66 -5.79
N ILE A 52 -10.39 0.78 -4.50
CA ILE A 52 -11.30 1.36 -3.53
C ILE A 52 -10.55 2.48 -2.81
N MET A 53 -11.19 3.63 -2.64
CA MET A 53 -10.59 4.83 -2.06
C MET A 53 -11.61 5.50 -1.16
N GLN A 54 -11.14 6.34 -0.23
CA GLN A 54 -12.02 7.16 0.58
C GLN A 54 -11.69 8.63 0.36
N HIS A 55 -12.72 9.41 0.10
CA HIS A 55 -12.66 10.86 -0.03
C HIS A 55 -13.64 11.48 0.96
N GLY A 56 -13.14 12.10 2.02
CA GLY A 56 -13.98 12.52 3.14
C GLY A 56 -14.73 11.32 3.73
N ASP A 57 -16.06 11.42 3.81
CA ASP A 57 -16.92 10.33 4.29
C ASP A 57 -17.44 9.42 3.17
N THR A 58 -17.10 9.70 1.90
CA THR A 58 -17.54 8.95 0.73
C THR A 58 -16.52 7.88 0.36
N VAL A 59 -16.97 6.67 0.10
CA VAL A 59 -16.16 5.59 -0.44
C VAL A 59 -16.31 5.57 -1.96
N GLU A 60 -15.19 5.64 -2.67
CA GLU A 60 -15.11 5.64 -4.13
C GLU A 60 -14.62 4.26 -4.60
N TYR A 61 -15.50 3.52 -5.25
CA TYR A 61 -15.21 2.19 -5.77
C TYR A 61 -15.08 2.22 -7.30
N PHE A 62 -13.87 1.92 -7.81
CA PHE A 62 -13.57 1.86 -9.23
C PHE A 62 -13.62 0.44 -9.73
N TRP A 63 -14.28 0.22 -10.86
CA TRP A 63 -14.42 -1.09 -11.45
C TRP A 63 -14.45 -1.07 -12.99
N ASP A 64 -14.06 -2.19 -13.59
CA ASP A 64 -14.14 -2.46 -15.02
C ASP A 64 -15.19 -3.55 -15.27
N SER A 65 -15.89 -3.49 -16.40
CA SER A 65 -16.79 -4.58 -16.80
C SER A 65 -16.01 -5.74 -17.40
N GLU A 66 -16.60 -6.92 -17.37
CA GLU A 66 -16.07 -8.06 -18.11
C GLU A 66 -15.88 -7.71 -19.60
N GLY A 67 -14.68 -7.92 -20.11
CA GLY A 67 -14.29 -7.54 -21.48
C GLY A 67 -13.86 -6.08 -21.65
N GLY A 68 -13.78 -5.28 -20.59
CA GLY A 68 -13.22 -3.93 -20.58
C GLY A 68 -14.00 -2.91 -21.44
N THR A 69 -15.31 -3.10 -21.56
CA THR A 69 -16.17 -2.23 -22.38
C THR A 69 -16.74 -1.04 -21.61
N VAL A 70 -16.88 -1.17 -20.30
CA VAL A 70 -17.33 -0.11 -19.39
C VAL A 70 -16.29 0.05 -18.32
N PHE A 71 -15.92 1.29 -18.05
CA PHE A 71 -15.12 1.66 -16.89
C PHE A 71 -15.95 2.67 -16.09
N ALA A 72 -16.15 2.38 -14.81
CA ALA A 72 -17.04 3.19 -13.98
C ALA A 72 -16.45 3.37 -12.57
N HIS A 73 -16.95 4.38 -11.89
CA HIS A 73 -16.76 4.51 -10.48
C HIS A 73 -18.10 4.66 -9.77
N THR A 74 -18.16 4.17 -8.56
CA THR A 74 -19.34 4.16 -7.71
C THR A 74 -19.02 4.90 -6.43
N ALA A 75 -19.68 6.04 -6.21
CA ALA A 75 -19.59 6.78 -4.96
C ALA A 75 -20.61 6.23 -3.96
N ILE A 76 -20.15 5.78 -2.78
CA ILE A 76 -20.98 5.24 -1.71
C ILE A 76 -20.92 6.22 -0.54
N ARG A 77 -22.04 6.85 -0.23
CA ARG A 77 -22.14 7.85 0.83
C ARG A 77 -22.42 7.23 2.21
N PRO A 78 -22.18 7.95 3.31
CA PRO A 78 -22.42 7.45 4.67
C PRO A 78 -23.85 7.00 4.97
N ASP A 79 -24.82 7.56 4.25
CA ASP A 79 -26.22 7.18 4.36
C ASP A 79 -26.60 5.92 3.57
N GLY A 80 -25.61 5.28 2.93
CA GLY A 80 -25.77 4.10 2.09
C GLY A 80 -26.29 4.40 0.68
N SER A 81 -26.47 5.68 0.33
CA SER A 81 -26.83 6.04 -1.05
C SER A 81 -25.65 5.80 -1.99
N VAL A 82 -25.95 5.24 -3.15
CA VAL A 82 -24.97 4.82 -4.16
C VAL A 82 -25.20 5.63 -5.44
N GLU A 83 -24.16 6.21 -5.98
CA GLU A 83 -24.17 6.93 -7.25
C GLU A 83 -23.10 6.36 -8.17
N GLU A 84 -23.53 5.80 -9.31
CA GLU A 84 -22.64 5.25 -10.32
C GLU A 84 -22.40 6.26 -11.44
N GLN A 85 -21.15 6.43 -11.85
CA GLN A 85 -20.74 7.30 -12.94
C GLN A 85 -19.83 6.54 -13.90
N THR A 86 -20.16 6.59 -15.20
CA THR A 86 -19.30 6.03 -16.23
C THR A 86 -18.12 6.97 -16.50
N VAL A 87 -16.92 6.45 -16.41
CA VAL A 87 -15.70 7.19 -16.76
C VAL A 87 -15.41 6.99 -18.25
N PRO A 88 -15.23 8.07 -19.04
CA PRO A 88 -15.16 7.97 -20.51
C PRO A 88 -13.90 7.26 -21.06
N ARG A 89 -12.91 6.93 -20.18
CA ARG A 89 -11.66 6.27 -20.56
C ARG A 89 -11.25 5.32 -19.46
N LYS A 90 -10.46 4.28 -19.81
CA LYS A 90 -9.82 3.44 -18.79
C LYS A 90 -9.02 4.30 -17.83
N PHE A 91 -9.34 4.17 -16.56
CA PHE A 91 -8.75 4.93 -15.46
C PHE A 91 -8.47 3.98 -14.31
N TYR A 92 -7.19 3.74 -14.04
CA TYR A 92 -6.72 2.83 -13.00
C TYR A 92 -6.01 3.64 -11.91
N PRO A 93 -6.76 4.27 -10.98
CA PRO A 93 -6.16 5.16 -10.02
C PRO A 93 -5.18 4.40 -9.14
N ASN A 94 -3.97 4.94 -9.04
CA ASN A 94 -2.90 4.43 -8.21
C ASN A 94 -2.56 5.38 -7.05
N LEU A 95 -3.15 6.57 -7.05
CA LEU A 95 -3.01 7.58 -6.01
C LEU A 95 -4.28 8.41 -5.89
N TYR A 96 -4.48 9.04 -4.72
CA TYR A 96 -5.55 10.00 -4.50
C TYR A 96 -5.19 11.00 -3.39
N ASP A 97 -5.86 12.15 -3.41
CA ASP A 97 -5.84 13.15 -2.36
C ASP A 97 -7.26 13.66 -2.06
N GLU A 98 -7.38 14.71 -1.27
CA GLU A 98 -8.66 15.33 -0.93
C GLU A 98 -9.40 15.96 -2.13
N TYR A 99 -8.71 16.15 -3.26
CA TYR A 99 -9.25 16.87 -4.43
C TYR A 99 -9.49 15.95 -5.62
N ALA A 100 -8.72 14.86 -5.76
CA ALA A 100 -8.75 14.04 -6.97
C ALA A 100 -8.16 12.64 -6.76
N ALA A 101 -8.54 11.73 -7.68
CA ALA A 101 -7.78 10.50 -7.94
C ALA A 101 -6.88 10.67 -9.16
N TYR A 102 -5.76 9.96 -9.16
CA TYR A 102 -4.75 10.03 -10.21
C TYR A 102 -4.41 8.64 -10.73
N ASP A 103 -4.31 8.53 -12.06
CA ASP A 103 -3.77 7.37 -12.78
C ASP A 103 -2.50 7.85 -13.51
N ILE A 104 -1.34 7.53 -12.94
CA ILE A 104 -0.03 7.89 -13.49
C ILE A 104 0.56 6.66 -14.14
N TRP A 105 0.62 6.66 -15.46
CA TRP A 105 1.09 5.52 -16.25
C TRP A 105 1.74 5.94 -17.56
N GLY A 106 2.87 5.32 -17.90
CA GLY A 106 3.59 5.53 -19.15
C GLY A 106 4.06 6.98 -19.33
N THR A 107 3.39 7.73 -20.18
CA THR A 107 3.74 9.14 -20.48
C THR A 107 2.65 10.12 -20.06
N ALA A 108 1.66 9.68 -19.28
CA ALA A 108 0.51 10.49 -18.94
C ALA A 108 0.13 10.39 -17.45
N CYS A 109 -0.39 11.50 -16.95
CA CYS A 109 -1.14 11.58 -15.69
C CYS A 109 -2.60 11.90 -16.03
N LYS A 110 -3.52 11.01 -15.66
CA LYS A 110 -4.95 11.29 -15.69
C LYS A 110 -5.38 11.71 -14.29
N ARG A 111 -6.26 12.68 -14.20
CA ARG A 111 -6.81 13.20 -12.95
C ARG A 111 -8.32 13.23 -13.02
N LEU A 112 -8.97 12.54 -12.09
CA LEU A 112 -10.42 12.62 -11.86
C LEU A 112 -10.67 13.54 -10.68
N ASP A 113 -11.31 14.66 -10.94
CA ASP A 113 -11.66 15.65 -9.91
C ASP A 113 -12.93 15.20 -9.16
N TRP A 114 -12.85 15.11 -7.82
CA TRP A 114 -13.96 14.63 -6.99
C TRP A 114 -15.18 15.53 -7.01
N GLN A 115 -14.96 16.84 -7.12
CA GLN A 115 -16.06 17.81 -7.05
C GLN A 115 -16.84 17.88 -8.36
N THR A 116 -16.14 17.83 -9.50
CA THR A 116 -16.74 18.04 -10.82
C THR A 116 -17.00 16.74 -11.58
N GLY A 117 -16.34 15.64 -11.19
CA GLY A 117 -16.34 14.38 -11.95
C GLY A 117 -15.59 14.50 -13.29
N GLU A 118 -14.85 15.59 -13.51
CA GLU A 118 -14.11 15.80 -14.76
C GLU A 118 -12.82 14.98 -14.80
N LEU A 119 -12.65 14.18 -15.86
CA LEU A 119 -11.42 13.45 -16.13
C LEU A 119 -10.54 14.23 -17.11
N THR A 120 -9.42 14.74 -16.62
CA THR A 120 -8.40 15.42 -17.43
C THR A 120 -7.19 14.52 -17.66
N THR A 121 -6.39 14.83 -18.69
CA THR A 121 -5.16 14.11 -19.00
C THR A 121 -4.06 15.10 -19.34
N ALA A 122 -2.93 15.00 -18.65
CA ALA A 122 -1.73 15.76 -18.93
C ALA A 122 -0.60 14.80 -19.35
N SER A 123 0.25 15.23 -20.28
CA SER A 123 1.50 14.52 -20.55
C SER A 123 2.46 14.73 -19.38
N LEU A 124 3.16 13.69 -18.96
CA LEU A 124 4.21 13.81 -17.95
C LEU A 124 5.34 14.69 -18.48
N PRO A 125 5.99 15.51 -17.62
CA PRO A 125 7.08 16.39 -18.03
C PRO A 125 8.41 15.65 -18.27
N PHE A 126 8.37 14.32 -18.31
CA PHE A 126 9.52 13.44 -18.47
C PHE A 126 9.13 12.18 -19.27
N VAL A 127 10.13 11.41 -19.65
CA VAL A 127 9.98 10.13 -20.35
C VAL A 127 10.50 8.96 -19.51
N GLN A 128 10.17 7.74 -19.89
CA GLN A 128 10.68 6.51 -19.30
C GLN A 128 10.36 6.37 -17.79
N LEU A 129 9.09 6.58 -17.44
CA LEU A 129 8.57 6.22 -16.12
C LEU A 129 8.86 4.72 -15.87
N ASP A 130 9.52 4.43 -14.75
CA ASP A 130 9.78 3.05 -14.29
C ASP A 130 8.69 2.59 -13.33
N SER A 131 8.49 3.34 -12.24
CA SER A 131 7.49 3.00 -11.23
C SER A 131 6.92 4.24 -10.52
N VAL A 132 5.69 4.14 -10.07
CA VAL A 132 5.08 5.04 -9.08
C VAL A 132 5.21 4.37 -7.72
N LEU A 133 5.91 5.00 -6.78
CA LEU A 133 6.25 4.39 -5.50
C LEU A 133 5.26 4.74 -4.39
N GLY A 134 4.77 5.98 -4.35
CA GLY A 134 3.78 6.41 -3.37
C GLY A 134 3.74 7.91 -3.12
N ALA A 135 2.86 8.33 -2.23
CA ALA A 135 2.68 9.74 -1.88
C ALA A 135 3.79 10.26 -0.94
N VAL A 136 4.14 11.53 -1.10
CA VAL A 136 5.00 12.31 -0.21
C VAL A 136 4.37 13.69 -0.01
N GLY A 137 3.48 13.82 0.94
CA GLY A 137 2.60 14.99 1.07
C GLY A 137 1.66 15.10 -0.13
N SER A 138 1.65 16.27 -0.79
CA SER A 138 0.87 16.51 -2.01
C SER A 138 1.59 16.08 -3.30
N ARG A 139 2.78 15.50 -3.19
CA ARG A 139 3.59 15.03 -4.32
C ARG A 139 3.66 13.51 -4.35
N VAL A 140 4.18 12.99 -5.45
CA VAL A 140 4.34 11.57 -5.73
C VAL A 140 5.81 11.25 -5.89
N LEU A 141 6.31 10.31 -5.10
CA LEU A 141 7.62 9.72 -5.36
C LEU A 141 7.47 8.70 -6.48
N LEU A 142 8.25 8.88 -7.53
CA LEU A 142 8.31 7.96 -8.66
C LEU A 142 9.77 7.71 -9.07
N THR A 143 9.97 6.68 -9.87
CA THR A 143 11.26 6.40 -10.49
C THR A 143 11.17 6.49 -11.99
N ARG A 144 12.26 6.92 -12.60
CA ARG A 144 12.44 6.90 -14.05
C ARG A 144 13.82 6.37 -14.43
N ILE A 145 13.90 5.85 -15.66
CA ILE A 145 15.15 5.38 -16.22
C ILE A 145 15.83 6.52 -16.94
N VAL A 146 17.07 6.83 -16.55
CA VAL A 146 17.91 7.82 -17.21
C VAL A 146 19.06 7.11 -17.89
N SER A 147 19.10 7.19 -19.23
CA SER A 147 20.11 6.55 -20.05
C SER A 147 20.54 7.44 -21.20
N ASP A 148 21.81 7.34 -21.60
CA ASP A 148 22.37 8.05 -22.77
C ASP A 148 21.82 7.51 -24.10
N THR A 149 21.29 6.28 -24.08
CA THR A 149 20.72 5.61 -25.25
C THR A 149 19.24 5.32 -24.98
N PRO A 150 18.33 5.66 -25.91
CA PRO A 150 16.92 5.33 -25.77
C PRO A 150 16.72 3.82 -25.56
N LEU A 151 15.80 3.47 -24.65
CA LEU A 151 15.43 2.07 -24.46
C LEU A 151 14.79 1.52 -25.74
N PRO A 152 15.22 0.35 -26.21
CA PRO A 152 14.57 -0.32 -27.33
C PRO A 152 13.13 -0.67 -27.00
N GLU A 153 12.22 -0.39 -27.93
CA GLU A 153 10.80 -0.72 -27.83
C GLU A 153 10.48 -1.98 -28.63
N GLY A 154 9.46 -2.72 -28.19
CA GLY A 154 8.92 -3.90 -28.88
C GLY A 154 9.48 -5.24 -28.37
N GLU A 155 8.83 -6.33 -28.81
CA GLU A 155 9.20 -7.69 -28.48
C GLU A 155 10.52 -8.10 -29.17
N GLY A 156 11.31 -8.95 -28.51
CA GLY A 156 12.57 -9.50 -29.04
C GLY A 156 13.78 -8.58 -28.90
N HIS A 157 13.68 -7.53 -28.11
CA HIS A 157 14.78 -6.59 -27.81
C HIS A 157 15.27 -6.66 -26.36
N GLU A 158 14.94 -7.72 -25.63
CA GLU A 158 15.23 -7.89 -24.21
C GLU A 158 16.74 -7.76 -23.91
N ASP A 159 17.59 -8.48 -24.67
CA ASP A 159 19.06 -8.43 -24.49
C ASP A 159 19.62 -7.01 -24.74
N MET A 160 19.08 -6.31 -25.75
CA MET A 160 19.49 -4.93 -26.05
C MET A 160 19.00 -3.97 -24.97
N ARG A 161 17.80 -4.18 -24.47
CA ARG A 161 17.22 -3.39 -23.36
C ARG A 161 18.05 -3.58 -22.10
N ASP A 162 18.39 -4.81 -21.74
CA ASP A 162 19.24 -5.13 -20.58
C ASP A 162 20.62 -4.48 -20.69
N ALA A 163 21.24 -4.51 -21.89
CA ALA A 163 22.53 -3.85 -22.12
C ALA A 163 22.47 -2.33 -21.91
N VAL A 164 21.35 -1.68 -22.26
CA VAL A 164 21.13 -0.25 -21.97
C VAL A 164 20.92 -0.03 -20.47
N LEU A 165 20.08 -0.84 -19.82
CA LEU A 165 19.77 -0.74 -18.41
C LEU A 165 20.97 -0.93 -17.49
N GLN A 166 21.95 -1.79 -17.89
CA GLN A 166 23.21 -1.98 -17.16
C GLN A 166 24.06 -0.68 -17.06
N ASN A 167 23.87 0.25 -17.98
CA ASN A 167 24.58 1.54 -18.00
C ASN A 167 23.66 2.73 -17.66
N SER A 168 22.45 2.45 -17.17
CA SER A 168 21.44 3.46 -16.84
C SER A 168 21.41 3.76 -15.36
N LEU A 169 20.84 4.91 -15.01
CA LEU A 169 20.50 5.28 -13.66
C LEU A 169 19.00 5.10 -13.44
N ARG A 170 18.63 4.70 -12.26
CA ARG A 170 17.29 4.87 -11.70
C ARG A 170 17.28 6.17 -10.93
N GLU A 171 16.55 7.17 -11.44
CA GLU A 171 16.40 8.45 -10.79
C GLU A 171 15.09 8.46 -9.99
N TYR A 172 15.14 8.91 -8.76
CA TYR A 172 14.02 9.08 -7.86
C TYR A 172 13.61 10.53 -7.86
N ASP A 173 12.36 10.79 -8.21
CA ASP A 173 11.85 12.13 -8.40
C ASP A 173 10.57 12.35 -7.60
N LEU A 174 10.35 13.58 -7.13
CA LEU A 174 9.08 14.06 -6.64
C LEU A 174 8.32 14.76 -7.76
N TYR A 175 7.24 14.15 -8.20
CA TYR A 175 6.32 14.70 -9.17
C TYR A 175 5.17 15.41 -8.47
N ASP A 176 4.87 16.63 -8.89
CA ASP A 176 3.70 17.38 -8.44
C ASP A 176 2.63 17.35 -9.54
N PRO A 177 1.52 16.60 -9.34
CA PRO A 177 0.48 16.49 -10.34
C PRO A 177 -0.34 17.78 -10.50
N ALA A 178 -0.36 18.67 -9.51
CA ALA A 178 -1.09 19.94 -9.59
C ALA A 178 -0.39 20.95 -10.51
N THR A 179 0.94 20.99 -10.48
CA THR A 179 1.76 21.91 -11.28
C THR A 179 2.39 21.23 -12.51
N ASN A 180 2.28 19.93 -12.62
CA ASN A 180 2.94 19.09 -13.64
C ASN A 180 4.46 19.33 -13.68
N THR A 181 5.09 19.37 -12.51
CA THR A 181 6.54 19.59 -12.36
C THR A 181 7.20 18.42 -11.65
N ILE A 182 8.51 18.30 -11.85
CA ILE A 182 9.34 17.23 -11.31
C ILE A 182 10.58 17.83 -10.64
N GLU A 183 10.96 17.25 -9.50
CA GLU A 183 12.15 17.59 -8.72
C GLU A 183 12.94 16.32 -8.44
N LYS A 184 14.19 16.26 -8.89
CA LYS A 184 15.10 15.14 -8.59
C LYS A 184 15.42 15.09 -7.11
N VAL A 185 15.32 13.89 -6.52
CA VAL A 185 15.68 13.61 -5.13
C VAL A 185 17.08 12.99 -5.05
N PHE A 186 17.29 11.86 -5.72
CA PHE A 186 18.59 11.19 -5.85
C PHE A 186 18.56 10.24 -7.06
N ASP A 187 19.70 9.62 -7.34
CA ASP A 187 19.81 8.55 -8.32
C ASP A 187 20.70 7.39 -7.80
N GLU A 188 20.58 6.26 -8.46
CA GLU A 188 21.42 5.09 -8.23
C GLU A 188 21.56 4.28 -9.54
N PRO A 189 22.56 3.39 -9.67
CA PRO A 189 22.61 2.46 -10.80
C PRO A 189 21.28 1.70 -10.93
N TYR A 190 20.78 1.53 -12.16
CA TYR A 190 19.52 0.82 -12.38
C TYR A 190 19.59 -0.63 -11.88
N TYR A 191 20.70 -1.30 -12.15
CA TYR A 191 21.04 -2.58 -11.52
C TYR A 191 22.05 -2.33 -10.41
N PRO A 192 21.74 -2.62 -9.15
CA PRO A 192 22.70 -2.50 -8.06
C PRO A 192 23.88 -3.46 -8.26
N GLU A 193 25.04 -3.10 -7.74
CA GLU A 193 26.23 -3.96 -7.77
C GLU A 193 25.98 -5.30 -7.04
N ASP A 194 25.21 -5.26 -5.94
CA ASP A 194 24.74 -6.46 -5.26
C ASP A 194 23.36 -6.88 -5.77
N HIS A 195 23.36 -7.89 -6.65
CA HIS A 195 22.14 -8.48 -7.21
C HIS A 195 21.26 -9.22 -6.18
N ASN A 196 21.73 -9.35 -4.93
CA ASN A 196 21.01 -10.01 -3.85
C ASN A 196 20.21 -9.01 -3.00
N GLU A 197 20.25 -7.74 -3.35
CA GLU A 197 19.48 -6.69 -2.68
C GLU A 197 18.24 -6.29 -3.47
N SER A 198 17.12 -6.11 -2.75
CA SER A 198 15.92 -5.47 -3.28
C SER A 198 15.52 -4.32 -2.37
N LYS A 199 15.11 -3.19 -2.97
CA LYS A 199 14.72 -1.97 -2.26
C LYS A 199 13.26 -1.64 -2.54
N SER A 200 12.48 -1.38 -1.48
CA SER A 200 11.07 -0.99 -1.56
C SER A 200 10.83 0.31 -0.80
N TYR A 201 10.12 1.24 -1.39
CA TYR A 201 9.68 2.45 -0.68
C TYR A 201 8.58 2.10 0.32
N LEU A 202 8.68 2.63 1.54
CA LEU A 202 7.76 2.34 2.64
C LEU A 202 6.92 3.55 3.06
N GLY A 203 7.40 4.75 2.77
CA GLY A 203 6.73 5.98 3.16
C GLY A 203 7.71 7.08 3.55
N TYR A 204 7.17 8.17 4.09
CA TYR A 204 7.96 9.32 4.52
C TYR A 204 7.56 9.79 5.93
N CYS A 205 8.49 10.49 6.59
CA CYS A 205 8.21 11.25 7.81
C CYS A 205 9.11 12.50 7.83
N GLY A 206 8.51 13.68 7.86
CA GLY A 206 9.26 14.94 7.71
C GLY A 206 10.01 14.99 6.39
N ASP A 207 11.32 15.28 6.45
CA ASP A 207 12.19 15.34 5.27
C ASP A 207 12.82 13.99 4.89
N LYS A 208 12.55 12.94 5.64
CA LYS A 208 13.08 11.61 5.39
C LYS A 208 12.14 10.74 4.56
N LEU A 209 12.70 10.07 3.53
CA LEU A 209 12.08 8.96 2.81
C LEU A 209 12.62 7.66 3.38
N TYR A 210 11.74 6.68 3.61
CA TYR A 210 12.10 5.40 4.21
C TYR A 210 11.98 4.28 3.20
N PHE A 211 12.99 3.40 3.19
CA PHE A 211 13.05 2.26 2.30
C PHE A 211 13.37 0.99 3.11
N GLY A 212 12.73 -0.10 2.73
CA GLY A 212 13.10 -1.43 3.16
C GLY A 212 14.08 -2.04 2.18
N VAL A 213 15.22 -2.51 2.66
CA VAL A 213 16.22 -3.24 1.87
C VAL A 213 16.25 -4.68 2.34
N SER A 214 15.88 -5.60 1.45
CA SER A 214 15.94 -7.03 1.70
C SER A 214 17.17 -7.63 1.06
N HIS A 215 17.97 -8.35 1.85
CA HIS A 215 19.16 -9.05 1.40
C HIS A 215 18.88 -10.55 1.33
N THR A 216 19.13 -11.17 0.18
CA THR A 216 19.02 -12.62 -0.01
C THR A 216 20.41 -13.27 -0.06
N ASP A 217 20.46 -14.61 0.06
CA ASP A 217 21.72 -15.35 -0.07
C ASP A 217 22.05 -15.71 -1.54
N GLY A 218 21.22 -15.24 -2.50
CA GLY A 218 21.35 -15.57 -3.91
C GLY A 218 21.02 -17.04 -4.27
N VAL A 219 20.77 -17.89 -3.29
CA VAL A 219 20.44 -19.32 -3.47
C VAL A 219 18.96 -19.59 -3.27
N SER A 220 18.34 -18.86 -2.35
CA SER A 220 16.90 -18.94 -2.09
C SER A 220 16.25 -17.57 -2.28
N ALA A 221 14.97 -17.55 -2.66
CA ALA A 221 14.19 -16.31 -2.75
C ALA A 221 13.88 -15.70 -1.37
N LEU A 222 14.30 -16.35 -0.28
CA LEU A 222 14.05 -15.89 1.08
C LEU A 222 15.08 -14.84 1.48
N SER A 223 14.61 -13.74 2.01
CA SER A 223 15.47 -12.73 2.62
C SER A 223 16.23 -13.31 3.81
N ARG A 224 17.47 -12.87 4.00
CA ARG A 224 18.30 -13.25 5.15
C ARG A 224 18.48 -12.12 6.15
N LYS A 225 18.29 -10.90 5.67
CA LYS A 225 18.36 -9.70 6.48
C LYS A 225 17.42 -8.65 5.88
N ASN A 226 16.62 -8.02 6.70
CA ASN A 226 15.85 -6.85 6.36
C ASN A 226 16.43 -5.62 7.04
N THR A 227 16.70 -4.58 6.29
CA THR A 227 17.25 -3.33 6.79
C THR A 227 16.32 -2.18 6.45
N LEU A 228 15.90 -1.41 7.44
CA LEU A 228 15.22 -0.15 7.25
C LEU A 228 16.26 0.94 7.08
N VAL A 229 16.22 1.65 5.98
CA VAL A 229 17.09 2.80 5.70
C VAL A 229 16.25 4.05 5.44
N SER A 230 16.82 5.21 5.76
CA SER A 230 16.21 6.49 5.42
C SER A 230 17.12 7.31 4.54
N TYR A 231 16.53 8.14 3.67
CA TYR A 231 17.20 9.18 2.91
C TYR A 231 16.70 10.53 3.37
N ASP A 232 17.60 11.34 3.93
CA ASP A 232 17.30 12.73 4.32
C ASP A 232 17.43 13.63 3.08
N ARG A 233 16.29 14.15 2.60
CA ARG A 233 16.22 14.98 1.38
C ARG A 233 16.96 16.33 1.53
N THR A 234 17.01 16.87 2.75
CA THR A 234 17.67 18.16 3.02
C THR A 234 19.19 18.01 3.11
N ALA A 235 19.64 16.95 3.77
CA ALA A 235 21.07 16.67 3.95
C ALA A 235 21.68 15.90 2.77
N GLY A 236 20.87 15.19 1.98
CA GLY A 236 21.32 14.34 0.88
C GLY A 236 22.06 13.07 1.35
N ILE A 237 21.72 12.54 2.53
CA ILE A 237 22.44 11.40 3.13
C ILE A 237 21.52 10.22 3.42
N TRP A 238 22.09 9.01 3.28
CA TRP A 238 21.48 7.76 3.71
C TRP A 238 21.87 7.44 5.14
N GLN A 239 20.94 6.82 5.88
CA GLN A 239 21.14 6.33 7.23
C GLN A 239 20.47 4.98 7.39
N GLU A 240 21.18 4.00 7.96
CA GLU A 240 20.57 2.77 8.47
C GLU A 240 19.86 3.09 9.79
N GLU A 241 18.57 2.81 9.86
CA GLU A 241 17.75 3.06 11.06
C GLU A 241 17.66 1.80 11.92
N CYS A 242 17.43 0.64 11.32
CA CYS A 242 17.27 -0.62 12.01
C CYS A 242 17.50 -1.80 11.08
N SER A 243 17.92 -2.95 11.62
CA SER A 243 17.96 -4.19 10.84
C SER A 243 17.46 -5.38 11.66
N ALA A 244 16.95 -6.41 10.97
CA ALA A 244 16.52 -7.67 11.53
C ALA A 244 17.06 -8.82 10.67
N ASP A 245 17.70 -9.81 11.32
CA ASP A 245 18.21 -10.99 10.65
C ASP A 245 17.16 -12.10 10.64
N ALA A 246 17.04 -12.79 9.51
CA ALA A 246 16.19 -13.97 9.38
C ALA A 246 16.69 -15.12 10.25
N GLN A 247 15.80 -15.74 10.95
CA GLN A 247 16.05 -17.01 11.62
C GLN A 247 15.26 -18.11 10.92
N ASN A 248 15.97 -19.02 10.22
CA ASN A 248 15.42 -20.29 9.75
C ASN A 248 14.27 -20.26 8.72
N GLY A 249 14.34 -19.40 7.71
CA GLY A 249 13.43 -19.49 6.56
C GLY A 249 12.02 -18.92 6.81
N GLU A 250 11.91 -18.02 7.75
CA GLU A 250 10.68 -17.30 8.05
C GLU A 250 10.41 -16.21 7.00
N ASP A 251 9.13 -15.86 6.81
CA ASP A 251 8.70 -14.86 5.84
C ASP A 251 9.33 -13.51 6.09
N SER A 252 9.90 -12.97 5.03
CA SER A 252 10.51 -11.66 5.04
C SER A 252 9.71 -10.69 4.20
N GLY A 253 9.38 -9.59 4.78
CA GLY A 253 8.72 -8.49 4.11
C GLY A 253 8.73 -7.26 5.01
N PHE A 254 8.43 -6.12 4.41
CA PHE A 254 8.20 -4.91 5.17
C PHE A 254 6.72 -4.59 5.13
N TRP A 255 6.13 -4.33 6.30
CA TRP A 255 4.75 -3.85 6.42
C TRP A 255 4.78 -2.45 7.01
N PRO A 256 4.65 -1.41 6.17
CA PRO A 256 4.59 -0.04 6.64
C PRO A 256 3.21 0.29 7.18
N PHE A 257 3.16 1.05 8.26
CA PHE A 257 1.94 1.61 8.84
C PHE A 257 2.04 3.12 8.83
N LEU A 258 1.06 3.71 8.15
CA LEU A 258 0.96 5.15 7.96
C LEU A 258 -0.11 5.71 8.90
N GLN A 259 0.09 6.94 9.33
CA GLN A 259 -0.92 7.76 9.99
C GLN A 259 -0.84 9.16 9.40
N ASP A 260 -1.96 9.75 9.00
CA ASP A 260 -2.00 11.02 8.26
C ASP A 260 -1.06 11.03 7.04
N GLY A 261 -0.99 9.93 6.31
CA GLY A 261 -0.10 9.72 5.15
C GLY A 261 1.39 9.65 5.49
N ARG A 262 1.79 9.68 6.77
CA ARG A 262 3.18 9.63 7.21
C ARG A 262 3.52 8.28 7.83
N LEU A 263 4.70 7.77 7.52
CA LEU A 263 5.19 6.54 8.10
C LEU A 263 5.40 6.68 9.60
N LYS A 264 4.83 5.77 10.38
CA LYS A 264 4.89 5.74 11.84
C LYS A 264 5.53 4.49 12.41
N LEU A 265 5.21 3.35 11.81
CA LEU A 265 5.65 2.05 12.30
C LEU A 265 5.96 1.17 11.11
N VAL A 266 6.97 0.31 11.25
CA VAL A 266 7.32 -0.71 10.23
C VAL A 266 7.50 -2.05 10.93
N VAL A 267 6.82 -3.10 10.46
CA VAL A 267 7.23 -4.47 10.75
C VAL A 267 8.37 -4.80 9.80
N LEU A 268 9.54 -5.08 10.35
CA LEU A 268 10.74 -5.46 9.59
C LEU A 268 10.83 -6.96 9.37
N TRP A 269 10.29 -7.72 10.32
CA TRP A 269 10.41 -9.15 10.30
C TRP A 269 9.24 -9.83 11.01
N ARG A 270 8.73 -10.90 10.40
CA ARG A 270 7.74 -11.80 10.99
C ARG A 270 8.41 -13.13 11.30
N GLY A 271 8.72 -13.38 12.55
CA GLY A 271 9.14 -14.67 13.05
C GLY A 271 7.93 -15.57 13.34
N LYS A 272 8.17 -16.79 13.79
CA LYS A 272 7.12 -17.75 14.12
C LYS A 272 6.18 -17.26 15.24
N ASP A 273 6.76 -16.68 16.28
CA ASP A 273 6.03 -16.28 17.49
C ASP A 273 6.23 -14.80 17.85
N THR A 274 6.93 -14.05 16.99
CA THR A 274 7.37 -12.68 17.31
C THR A 274 7.48 -11.84 16.05
N LEU A 275 7.01 -10.60 16.13
CA LEU A 275 7.22 -9.56 15.12
C LEU A 275 8.33 -8.63 15.59
N THR A 276 9.25 -8.30 14.69
CA THR A 276 10.20 -7.21 14.90
C THR A 276 9.67 -5.93 14.28
N LEU A 277 9.44 -4.91 15.10
CA LEU A 277 8.91 -3.62 14.67
C LEU A 277 9.90 -2.49 14.96
N TYR A 278 9.80 -1.43 14.18
CA TYR A 278 10.52 -0.18 14.38
C TYR A 278 9.55 1.00 14.36
N SER A 279 9.60 1.81 15.42
CA SER A 279 8.81 3.05 15.50
C SER A 279 9.64 4.23 14.98
N ILE A 280 9.09 4.93 14.00
CA ILE A 280 9.72 6.11 13.40
C ILE A 280 9.77 7.28 14.39
N ASP A 281 8.72 7.44 15.22
CA ASP A 281 8.57 8.59 16.10
C ASP A 281 9.63 8.65 17.20
N ASN A 282 10.07 7.50 17.73
CA ASN A 282 11.03 7.42 18.82
C ASN A 282 12.34 6.69 18.49
N GLY A 283 12.47 6.16 17.25
CA GLY A 283 13.66 5.43 16.81
C GLY A 283 13.91 4.12 17.59
N ALA A 284 12.87 3.52 18.16
CA ALA A 284 13.00 2.32 18.97
C ALA A 284 12.55 1.07 18.23
N ARG A 285 13.29 -0.03 18.48
CA ARG A 285 12.96 -1.39 18.06
C ARG A 285 12.14 -2.09 19.13
N TYR A 286 11.16 -2.87 18.70
CA TYR A 286 10.25 -3.63 19.56
C TYR A 286 10.18 -5.09 19.08
N GLU A 287 10.02 -6.00 20.03
CA GLU A 287 9.69 -7.39 19.80
C GLU A 287 8.31 -7.66 20.39
N VAL A 288 7.33 -7.88 19.52
CA VAL A 288 5.92 -8.04 19.94
C VAL A 288 5.48 -9.48 19.70
N PRO A 289 4.82 -10.12 20.69
CA PRO A 289 4.30 -11.48 20.52
C PRO A 289 3.28 -11.56 19.38
N TYR A 290 3.41 -12.60 18.57
CA TYR A 290 2.56 -12.90 17.42
C TYR A 290 2.17 -14.38 17.45
N GLU A 291 1.01 -14.73 16.94
CA GLU A 291 0.58 -16.11 16.76
C GLU A 291 0.18 -16.31 15.31
N GLU A 292 0.91 -17.15 14.60
CA GLU A 292 0.58 -17.53 13.24
C GLU A 292 -0.61 -18.52 13.25
N ALA A 293 -1.47 -18.42 12.23
CA ALA A 293 -2.54 -19.36 12.00
C ALA A 293 -1.98 -20.79 11.93
N GLY A 294 -2.34 -21.62 12.88
CA GLY A 294 -2.03 -23.04 12.82
C GLY A 294 -2.86 -23.77 11.76
N SER A 295 -2.57 -25.06 11.57
CA SER A 295 -3.34 -25.94 10.67
C SER A 295 -4.81 -26.14 11.11
N ASP A 296 -5.18 -25.60 12.27
CA ASP A 296 -6.50 -25.68 12.89
C ASP A 296 -7.46 -24.54 12.51
N ALA A 297 -7.08 -23.70 11.54
CA ALA A 297 -7.87 -22.57 11.03
C ALA A 297 -8.24 -21.53 12.10
N THR A 298 -7.41 -21.36 13.16
CA THR A 298 -7.68 -20.36 14.19
C THR A 298 -7.36 -18.93 13.75
N GLY A 299 -6.69 -18.76 12.62
CA GLY A 299 -6.27 -17.45 12.08
C GLY A 299 -5.10 -16.81 12.81
N ASN A 300 -4.51 -15.84 12.16
CA ASN A 300 -3.43 -15.04 12.77
C ASN A 300 -3.96 -14.23 13.94
N ARG A 301 -3.16 -14.08 14.97
CA ARG A 301 -3.50 -13.23 16.12
C ARG A 301 -2.37 -12.25 16.39
N ASN A 302 -2.77 -11.05 16.77
CA ASN A 302 -1.87 -9.96 17.13
C ASN A 302 -0.99 -9.45 15.97
N PHE A 303 -1.35 -9.76 14.72
CA PHE A 303 -0.70 -9.16 13.56
C PHE A 303 -1.29 -7.75 13.34
N PRO A 304 -0.47 -6.69 13.22
CA PRO A 304 -0.95 -5.33 13.03
C PRO A 304 -1.55 -5.17 11.63
N ILE A 305 -2.64 -4.44 11.54
CA ILE A 305 -3.36 -4.17 10.28
C ILE A 305 -3.33 -2.67 9.97
N ALA A 306 -3.63 -1.80 10.96
CA ALA A 306 -3.73 -0.37 10.76
C ALA A 306 -3.46 0.40 12.06
N LEU A 307 -2.94 1.62 11.94
CA LEU A 307 -2.86 2.59 13.04
C LEU A 307 -4.11 3.46 13.01
N THR A 308 -4.69 3.71 14.18
CA THR A 308 -5.87 4.54 14.32
C THR A 308 -5.53 5.95 14.80
N ASP A 309 -6.35 6.93 14.43
CA ASP A 309 -6.13 8.34 14.81
C ASP A 309 -6.24 8.59 16.32
N ASP A 310 -6.93 7.71 17.03
CA ASP A 310 -7.08 7.77 18.48
C ASP A 310 -5.94 7.09 19.26
N GLY A 311 -4.85 6.70 18.58
CA GLY A 311 -3.65 6.14 19.21
C GLY A 311 -3.74 4.64 19.51
N ARG A 312 -4.69 3.93 18.92
CA ARG A 312 -4.78 2.48 18.96
C ARG A 312 -4.17 1.86 17.70
N ILE A 313 -4.05 0.54 17.71
CA ILE A 313 -3.69 -0.27 16.57
C ILE A 313 -4.74 -1.36 16.38
N LEU A 314 -5.18 -1.54 15.15
CA LEU A 314 -6.00 -2.65 14.73
C LEU A 314 -5.11 -3.88 14.53
N VAL A 315 -5.51 -5.00 15.09
CA VAL A 315 -4.78 -6.27 14.97
C VAL A 315 -5.73 -7.40 14.57
N THR A 316 -5.17 -8.44 13.97
CA THR A 316 -5.93 -9.69 13.76
C THR A 316 -6.22 -10.39 15.10
N ASP A 317 -7.40 -10.99 15.23
CA ASP A 317 -7.82 -11.81 16.39
C ASP A 317 -8.44 -13.13 15.95
N GLY A 318 -7.82 -13.80 14.98
CA GLY A 318 -8.30 -15.07 14.46
C GLY A 318 -9.30 -14.93 13.32
N TYR A 319 -10.18 -15.93 13.17
CA TYR A 319 -11.18 -15.96 12.11
C TYR A 319 -12.62 -15.98 12.67
N ILE A 320 -13.53 -15.51 11.85
CA ILE A 320 -14.97 -15.66 12.01
C ILE A 320 -15.52 -16.39 10.78
N ASP A 321 -16.51 -17.24 10.97
CA ASP A 321 -17.26 -17.85 9.85
C ASP A 321 -18.27 -16.83 9.32
N ARG A 322 -18.20 -16.55 8.02
CA ARG A 322 -19.20 -15.78 7.26
C ARG A 322 -19.76 -16.67 6.17
N SER A 323 -20.97 -17.16 6.37
CA SER A 323 -21.68 -17.99 5.36
C SER A 323 -20.84 -19.17 4.84
N GLY A 324 -20.03 -19.80 5.71
CA GLY A 324 -19.15 -20.93 5.34
C GLY A 324 -17.77 -20.53 4.83
N VAL A 325 -17.43 -19.24 4.87
CA VAL A 325 -16.10 -18.71 4.49
C VAL A 325 -15.40 -18.12 5.71
N ALA A 326 -14.16 -18.50 5.94
CA ALA A 326 -13.35 -17.92 7.01
C ALA A 326 -12.94 -16.49 6.66
N ALA A 327 -13.36 -15.53 7.47
CA ALA A 327 -12.97 -14.12 7.36
C ALA A 327 -12.11 -13.71 8.56
N SER A 328 -11.20 -12.76 8.37
CA SER A 328 -10.39 -12.23 9.47
C SER A 328 -11.26 -11.55 10.51
N ARG A 329 -10.97 -11.83 11.78
CA ARG A 329 -11.52 -11.13 12.92
C ARG A 329 -10.52 -10.12 13.43
N TYR A 330 -10.99 -8.98 13.92
CA TYR A 330 -10.16 -7.88 14.35
C TYR A 330 -10.40 -7.50 15.81
N ALA A 331 -9.36 -6.89 16.39
CA ALA A 331 -9.43 -6.28 17.70
C ALA A 331 -8.62 -4.98 17.73
N LEU A 332 -8.90 -4.10 18.68
CA LEU A 332 -8.22 -2.83 18.91
C LEU A 332 -7.47 -2.86 20.24
N ILE A 333 -6.25 -2.34 20.24
CA ILE A 333 -5.42 -2.23 21.43
C ILE A 333 -4.69 -0.88 21.42
N ASP A 334 -4.45 -0.28 22.60
CA ASP A 334 -3.57 0.89 22.72
C ASP A 334 -2.19 0.60 22.12
N LEU A 335 -1.68 1.50 21.28
CA LEU A 335 -0.41 1.30 20.56
C LEU A 335 0.77 1.10 21.54
N GLY A 336 0.82 1.88 22.63
CA GLY A 336 1.89 1.75 23.64
C GLY A 336 1.81 0.41 24.36
N ALA A 337 0.62 -0.06 24.70
CA ALA A 337 0.40 -1.37 25.30
C ALA A 337 0.78 -2.50 24.33
N TYR A 338 0.41 -2.39 23.04
CA TYR A 338 0.80 -3.33 21.99
C TYR A 338 2.32 -3.44 21.89
N LEU A 339 3.02 -2.32 21.75
CA LEU A 339 4.48 -2.28 21.68
C LEU A 339 5.18 -2.80 22.96
N ALA A 340 4.50 -2.72 24.10
CA ALA A 340 4.95 -3.34 25.35
C ALA A 340 4.64 -4.86 25.45
N GLY A 341 4.06 -5.45 24.40
CA GLY A 341 3.77 -6.89 24.34
C GLY A 341 2.45 -7.29 25.03
N SER A 342 1.57 -6.34 25.36
CA SER A 342 0.23 -6.64 25.89
C SER A 342 -0.63 -7.36 24.84
N ARG A 343 -1.55 -8.20 25.34
CA ARG A 343 -2.60 -8.86 24.53
C ARG A 343 -4.01 -8.52 25.06
N GLU A 344 -4.12 -7.41 25.79
CA GLU A 344 -5.41 -6.94 26.31
C GLU A 344 -6.08 -6.06 25.26
N TYR A 345 -6.87 -6.67 24.37
CA TYR A 345 -7.56 -5.97 23.29
C TYR A 345 -9.06 -5.92 23.49
N THR A 346 -9.69 -4.93 22.85
CA THR A 346 -11.13 -4.82 22.69
C THR A 346 -11.51 -5.44 21.34
N ALA A 347 -12.33 -6.47 21.37
CA ALA A 347 -12.82 -7.12 20.15
C ALA A 347 -13.64 -6.13 19.32
N VAL A 348 -13.48 -6.19 18.02
CA VAL A 348 -14.34 -5.46 17.06
C VAL A 348 -15.64 -6.25 16.88
N GLU A 349 -16.77 -5.54 16.88
CA GLU A 349 -18.05 -6.10 16.49
C GLU A 349 -18.07 -6.28 14.96
N MET A 350 -17.91 -7.53 14.52
CA MET A 350 -17.82 -7.85 13.09
C MET A 350 -19.20 -7.95 12.48
N TRP A 351 -19.35 -7.42 11.27
CA TRP A 351 -20.57 -7.65 10.48
C TRP A 351 -20.72 -9.14 10.15
N THR A 352 -21.90 -9.67 10.37
CA THR A 352 -22.34 -11.03 9.99
C THR A 352 -23.67 -10.91 9.26
N GLU A 353 -23.88 -11.76 8.24
CA GLU A 353 -25.20 -11.88 7.59
C GLU A 353 -26.30 -12.36 8.54
#